data_5489aca6ee1be44743a7063731ee8bf2
#
_entry.id   5489aca6ee1be44743a7063731ee8bf2
#
_cell.length_a   1.000
_cell.length_b   1.000
_cell.length_c   1.000
_cell.angle_alpha   90.00
_cell.angle_beta   90.00
_cell.angle_gamma   90.00
#
_symmetry.space_group_name_H-M   'P 1'
#
loop_
_entity.id
_entity.type
_entity.pdbx_description
1 polymer ?
#
loop_
_entity_poly.entity_id
_entity_poly.type
_entity_poly.pdbx_seq_one_letter_code
_entity_poly.pdbx_strand_id
1 'polypeptide(L)'
;MKARTSVVSGLGLIALLVLSPIGRALAQDNNSLAAAGLGAGLIMFCLVFFVAVYVYMALALQTIANKTKTENSWLAWIPIANLILMLNIAKKPMWWIVLFLIPIVNIVIAIMVWMAVAEARGKPSWWGILTIIPVANLIVPGVLAWSD
;
A
#
# COMPACT_ATOMS: atom_id res chain seq x y z
N MET A 1 -5.69 38.51 59.69
CA MET A 1 -4.47 37.99 59.02
C MET A 1 -4.52 36.49 58.73
N LYS A 2 -5.30 35.67 59.43
CA LYS A 2 -5.45 34.25 59.21
C LYS A 2 -6.21 33.85 57.92
N ALA A 3 -7.11 34.67 57.42
CA ALA A 3 -7.91 34.34 56.23
C ALA A 3 -7.11 34.39 54.88
N ARG A 4 -6.07 35.24 54.83
CA ARG A 4 -5.25 35.40 53.62
C ARG A 4 -4.32 34.23 53.35
N THR A 5 -3.81 33.59 54.40
CA THR A 5 -2.93 32.41 54.28
C THR A 5 -3.68 31.14 53.85
N SER A 6 -4.95 31.01 54.27
CA SER A 6 -5.76 29.84 53.86
C SER A 6 -6.23 29.94 52.40
N VAL A 7 -6.47 31.15 51.89
CA VAL A 7 -6.85 31.34 50.46
C VAL A 7 -5.67 31.11 49.54
N VAL A 8 -4.48 31.56 49.94
CA VAL A 8 -3.23 31.31 49.15
C VAL A 8 -2.86 29.84 49.14
N SER A 9 -3.04 29.11 50.26
CA SER A 9 -2.80 27.67 50.32
C SER A 9 -3.85 26.89 49.53
N GLY A 10 -5.12 27.34 49.54
CA GLY A 10 -6.20 26.75 48.77
C GLY A 10 -5.97 26.89 47.25
N LEU A 11 -5.59 28.09 46.83
CA LEU A 11 -5.25 28.35 45.42
C LEU A 11 -4.00 27.59 44.97
N GLY A 12 -3.00 27.47 45.83
CA GLY A 12 -1.80 26.65 45.58
C GLY A 12 -2.11 25.16 45.41
N LEU A 13 -3.01 24.64 46.28
CA LEU A 13 -3.46 23.23 46.16
C LEU A 13 -4.32 23.00 44.92
N ILE A 14 -5.19 23.93 44.57
CA ILE A 14 -5.99 23.85 43.33
C ILE A 14 -5.07 23.96 42.12
N ALA A 15 -4.10 24.84 42.10
CA ALA A 15 -3.11 24.95 41.05
C ALA A 15 -2.27 23.67 40.93
N LEU A 16 -1.86 23.06 42.05
CA LEU A 16 -1.16 21.77 42.07
C LEU A 16 -2.04 20.60 41.57
N LEU A 17 -3.31 20.58 41.92
CA LEU A 17 -4.26 19.56 41.53
C LEU A 17 -4.66 19.67 40.03
N VAL A 18 -4.74 20.92 39.53
CA VAL A 18 -5.09 21.17 38.11
C VAL A 18 -3.86 21.06 37.21
N LEU A 19 -2.70 21.55 37.64
CA LEU A 19 -1.47 21.55 36.88
C LEU A 19 -0.72 20.20 36.94
N SER A 20 -0.91 19.41 38.02
CA SER A 20 -0.23 18.11 38.14
C SER A 20 -0.65 17.10 37.08
N PRO A 21 -1.93 16.94 36.71
CA PRO A 21 -2.31 16.07 35.59
C PRO A 21 -1.87 16.65 34.26
N ILE A 22 -1.92 17.96 34.08
CA ILE A 22 -1.42 18.62 32.86
C ILE A 22 0.10 18.52 32.80
N GLY A 23 0.82 18.72 33.87
CA GLY A 23 2.27 18.55 33.94
C GLY A 23 2.69 17.09 33.71
N ARG A 24 1.91 16.12 34.24
CA ARG A 24 2.13 14.69 33.94
C ARG A 24 1.76 14.33 32.52
N ALA A 25 0.68 14.90 31.98
CA ALA A 25 0.31 14.74 30.58
C ALA A 25 1.39 15.31 29.65
N LEU A 26 1.92 16.50 29.95
CA LEU A 26 3.01 17.12 29.19
C LEU A 26 4.35 16.40 29.38
N ALA A 27 4.64 15.83 30.56
CA ALA A 27 5.85 15.04 30.79
C ALA A 27 5.76 13.63 30.21
N GLN A 28 4.56 13.06 30.17
CA GLN A 28 4.28 11.78 29.51
C GLN A 28 4.25 11.93 28.00
N ASP A 29 3.97 13.15 27.53
CA ASP A 29 3.83 13.48 26.11
C ASP A 29 5.14 13.50 25.32
N ASN A 30 6.29 13.68 25.95
CA ASN A 30 7.57 13.68 25.20
C ASN A 30 7.88 12.32 24.57
N ASN A 31 7.58 11.23 25.28
CA ASN A 31 7.71 9.88 24.73
C ASN A 31 6.53 9.53 23.82
N SER A 32 5.32 10.01 24.14
CA SER A 32 4.14 9.80 23.30
C SER A 32 4.18 10.64 22.02
N LEU A 33 4.69 11.87 22.09
CA LEU A 33 4.93 12.72 20.90
C LEU A 33 6.05 12.14 20.02
N ALA A 34 7.12 11.61 20.62
CA ALA A 34 8.18 10.92 19.89
C ALA A 34 7.65 9.63 19.24
N ALA A 35 6.89 8.83 19.99
CA ALA A 35 6.25 7.63 19.47
C ALA A 35 5.20 7.93 18.38
N ALA A 36 4.39 8.99 18.58
CA ALA A 36 3.43 9.47 17.57
C ALA A 36 4.16 10.00 16.33
N GLY A 37 5.27 10.71 16.50
CA GLY A 37 6.10 11.20 15.40
C GLY A 37 6.74 10.06 14.59
N LEU A 38 7.28 9.05 15.28
CA LEU A 38 7.79 7.84 14.62
C LEU A 38 6.68 7.06 13.93
N GLY A 39 5.51 6.91 14.57
CA GLY A 39 4.34 6.28 13.98
C GLY A 39 3.84 7.01 12.74
N ALA A 40 3.69 8.34 12.83
CA ALA A 40 3.31 9.18 11.69
C ALA A 40 4.37 9.12 10.57
N GLY A 41 5.65 9.12 10.90
CA GLY A 41 6.75 8.97 9.96
C GLY A 41 6.71 7.62 9.22
N LEU A 42 6.47 6.54 9.95
CA LEU A 42 6.32 5.20 9.37
C LEU A 42 5.09 5.11 8.46
N ILE A 43 3.95 5.66 8.89
CA ILE A 43 2.72 5.70 8.07
C ILE A 43 2.98 6.50 6.80
N MET A 44 3.60 7.67 6.91
CA MET A 44 3.93 8.50 5.74
C MET A 44 4.89 7.78 4.80
N PHE A 45 5.92 7.13 5.33
CA PHE A 45 6.85 6.32 4.55
C PHE A 45 6.12 5.17 3.84
N CYS A 46 5.25 4.45 4.55
CA CYS A 46 4.45 3.37 3.95
C CYS A 46 3.53 3.90 2.85
N LEU A 47 2.86 5.04 3.07
CA LEU A 47 1.99 5.64 2.06
C LEU A 47 2.78 6.02 0.80
N VAL A 48 3.91 6.70 0.95
CA VAL A 48 4.77 7.07 -0.19
C VAL A 48 5.27 5.83 -0.91
N PHE A 49 5.70 4.82 -0.17
CA PHE A 49 6.15 3.54 -0.73
C PHE A 49 5.03 2.83 -1.50
N PHE A 50 3.81 2.75 -0.92
CA PHE A 50 2.65 2.15 -1.60
C PHE A 50 2.28 2.90 -2.87
N VAL A 51 2.26 4.24 -2.83
CA VAL A 51 1.98 5.07 -4.02
C VAL A 51 3.04 4.84 -5.09
N ALA A 52 4.32 4.80 -4.72
CA ALA A 52 5.41 4.55 -5.66
C ALA A 52 5.28 3.17 -6.33
N VAL A 53 5.02 2.12 -5.54
CA VAL A 53 4.80 0.76 -6.06
C VAL A 53 3.55 0.70 -6.94
N TYR A 54 2.47 1.36 -6.53
CA TYR A 54 1.23 1.42 -7.31
C TYR A 54 1.45 2.08 -8.69
N VAL A 55 2.09 3.25 -8.71
CA VAL A 55 2.41 3.96 -9.96
C VAL A 55 3.33 3.12 -10.84
N TYR A 56 4.35 2.49 -10.25
CA TYR A 56 5.25 1.59 -10.96
C TYR A 56 4.49 0.43 -11.63
N MET A 57 3.60 -0.26 -10.89
CA MET A 57 2.81 -1.37 -11.41
C MET A 57 1.81 -0.92 -12.49
N ALA A 58 1.18 0.24 -12.30
CA ALA A 58 0.27 0.83 -13.29
C ALA A 58 1.00 1.15 -14.60
N LEU A 59 2.19 1.76 -14.52
CA LEU A 59 3.02 2.07 -15.70
C LEU A 59 3.51 0.79 -16.39
N ALA A 60 3.96 -0.21 -15.62
CA ALA A 60 4.39 -1.48 -16.16
C ALA A 60 3.26 -2.17 -16.93
N LEU A 61 2.07 -2.26 -16.32
CA LEU A 61 0.91 -2.89 -16.94
C LEU A 61 0.41 -2.11 -18.16
N GLN A 62 0.40 -0.78 -18.10
CA GLN A 62 0.06 0.08 -19.22
C GLN A 62 1.03 -0.14 -20.40
N THR A 63 2.32 -0.24 -20.12
CA THR A 63 3.35 -0.47 -21.13
C THR A 63 3.18 -1.86 -21.76
N ILE A 64 2.92 -2.89 -20.95
CA ILE A 64 2.63 -4.24 -21.44
C ILE A 64 1.37 -4.23 -22.34
N ALA A 65 0.29 -3.56 -21.91
CA ALA A 65 -0.94 -3.44 -22.67
C ALA A 65 -0.70 -2.78 -24.03
N ASN A 66 0.07 -1.69 -24.05
CA ASN A 66 0.41 -1.00 -25.29
C ASN A 66 1.26 -1.90 -26.22
N LYS A 67 2.24 -2.62 -25.67
CA LYS A 67 3.10 -3.52 -26.46
C LYS A 67 2.35 -4.76 -26.96
N THR A 68 1.34 -5.22 -26.24
CA THR A 68 0.46 -6.32 -26.66
C THR A 68 -0.72 -5.88 -27.52
N LYS A 69 -0.79 -4.57 -27.84
CA LYS A 69 -1.91 -3.97 -28.59
C LYS A 69 -3.27 -4.24 -27.96
N THR A 70 -3.30 -4.27 -26.62
CA THR A 70 -4.53 -4.42 -25.87
C THR A 70 -5.21 -3.07 -25.71
N GLU A 71 -6.49 -3.01 -26.05
CA GLU A 71 -7.28 -1.78 -25.92
C GLU A 71 -7.43 -1.37 -24.44
N ASN A 72 -7.69 -0.07 -24.23
CA ASN A 72 -7.96 0.50 -22.91
C ASN A 72 -6.81 0.36 -21.90
N SER A 73 -5.57 0.55 -22.33
CA SER A 73 -4.37 0.48 -21.46
C SER A 73 -4.43 1.44 -20.26
N TRP A 74 -5.25 2.49 -20.31
CA TRP A 74 -5.49 3.41 -19.19
C TRP A 74 -6.17 2.75 -17.98
N LEU A 75 -6.82 1.59 -18.17
CA LEU A 75 -7.41 0.80 -17.07
C LEU A 75 -6.36 0.33 -16.06
N ALA A 76 -5.07 0.34 -16.42
CA ALA A 76 -3.97 0.05 -15.49
C ALA A 76 -3.98 0.96 -14.25
N TRP A 77 -4.53 2.17 -14.36
CA TRP A 77 -4.59 3.16 -13.27
C TRP A 77 -5.77 2.98 -12.31
N ILE A 78 -6.70 2.11 -12.63
CA ILE A 78 -7.88 1.86 -11.79
C ILE A 78 -7.71 0.48 -11.13
N PRO A 79 -7.67 0.36 -9.79
CA PRO A 79 -7.33 -0.88 -9.09
C PRO A 79 -8.12 -2.12 -9.51
N ILE A 80 -9.43 -1.99 -9.69
CA ILE A 80 -10.29 -3.11 -10.11
C ILE A 80 -10.21 -3.32 -11.62
N ALA A 81 -10.19 -2.25 -12.40
CA ALA A 81 -10.10 -2.31 -13.85
C ALA A 81 -8.74 -2.84 -14.33
N ASN A 82 -7.70 -2.71 -13.51
CA ASN A 82 -6.39 -3.32 -13.70
C ASN A 82 -6.49 -4.84 -13.88
N LEU A 83 -7.32 -5.53 -13.09
CA LEU A 83 -7.56 -6.98 -13.24
C LEU A 83 -8.21 -7.29 -14.58
N ILE A 84 -9.16 -6.47 -15.03
CA ILE A 84 -9.79 -6.60 -16.34
C ILE A 84 -8.73 -6.47 -17.45
N LEU A 85 -7.86 -5.47 -17.34
CA LEU A 85 -6.78 -5.26 -18.30
C LEU A 85 -5.81 -6.46 -18.33
N MET A 86 -5.43 -6.99 -17.17
CA MET A 86 -4.58 -8.19 -17.09
C MET A 86 -5.23 -9.40 -17.77
N LEU A 87 -6.53 -9.61 -17.57
CA LEU A 87 -7.27 -10.70 -18.24
C LEU A 87 -7.33 -10.51 -19.75
N ASN A 88 -7.50 -9.26 -20.22
CA ASN A 88 -7.50 -8.93 -21.63
C ASN A 88 -6.12 -9.20 -22.27
N ILE A 89 -5.02 -8.80 -21.62
CA ILE A 89 -3.65 -9.10 -22.08
C ILE A 89 -3.42 -10.61 -22.10
N ALA A 90 -3.85 -11.32 -21.06
CA ALA A 90 -3.75 -12.76 -20.93
C ALA A 90 -4.70 -13.54 -21.87
N LYS A 91 -5.59 -12.84 -22.59
CA LYS A 91 -6.66 -13.43 -23.42
C LYS A 91 -7.52 -14.43 -22.65
N LYS A 92 -7.80 -14.13 -21.38
CA LYS A 92 -8.63 -14.96 -20.50
C LYS A 92 -10.04 -14.38 -20.39
N PRO A 93 -11.05 -15.22 -20.17
CA PRO A 93 -12.43 -14.76 -20.08
C PRO A 93 -12.68 -13.92 -18.82
N MET A 94 -13.55 -12.91 -18.92
CA MET A 94 -13.85 -11.95 -17.86
C MET A 94 -14.41 -12.58 -16.58
N TRP A 95 -15.08 -13.73 -16.66
CA TRP A 95 -15.62 -14.43 -15.48
C TRP A 95 -14.53 -14.88 -14.50
N TRP A 96 -13.27 -14.92 -14.94
CA TRP A 96 -12.13 -15.21 -14.05
C TRP A 96 -11.97 -14.18 -12.94
N ILE A 97 -12.53 -12.99 -13.08
CA ILE A 97 -12.59 -11.98 -12.01
C ILE A 97 -13.25 -12.56 -10.75
N VAL A 98 -14.27 -13.39 -10.90
CA VAL A 98 -14.95 -14.04 -9.77
C VAL A 98 -13.99 -14.99 -9.04
N LEU A 99 -13.08 -15.64 -9.74
CA LEU A 99 -12.09 -16.54 -9.16
C LEU A 99 -11.04 -15.78 -8.33
N PHE A 100 -10.79 -14.50 -8.66
CA PHE A 100 -9.92 -13.64 -7.84
C PHE A 100 -10.51 -13.33 -6.45
N LEU A 101 -11.83 -13.50 -6.26
CA LEU A 101 -12.49 -13.32 -4.96
C LEU A 101 -12.27 -14.50 -4.01
N ILE A 102 -11.88 -15.67 -4.54
CA ILE A 102 -11.64 -16.87 -3.73
C ILE A 102 -10.17 -16.91 -3.30
N PRO A 103 -9.83 -16.76 -2.01
CA PRO A 103 -8.46 -16.52 -1.55
C PRO A 103 -7.42 -17.55 -2.03
N ILE A 104 -7.74 -18.82 -2.00
CA ILE A 104 -6.84 -19.91 -2.40
C ILE A 104 -6.73 -19.97 -3.93
N VAL A 105 -7.86 -19.85 -4.61
CA VAL A 105 -7.93 -19.87 -6.09
C VAL A 105 -7.25 -18.64 -6.68
N ASN A 106 -7.36 -17.49 -6.01
CA ASN A 106 -6.72 -16.24 -6.40
C ASN A 106 -5.22 -16.42 -6.69
N ILE A 107 -4.48 -17.10 -5.81
CA ILE A 107 -3.04 -17.30 -5.98
C ILE A 107 -2.75 -18.08 -7.28
N VAL A 108 -3.48 -19.16 -7.52
CA VAL A 108 -3.32 -19.99 -8.73
C VAL A 108 -3.68 -19.18 -9.98
N ILE A 109 -4.79 -18.47 -9.95
CA ILE A 109 -5.26 -17.64 -11.06
C ILE A 109 -4.28 -16.50 -11.35
N ALA A 110 -3.77 -15.83 -10.31
CA ALA A 110 -2.78 -14.77 -10.46
C ALA A 110 -1.53 -15.28 -11.19
N ILE A 111 -1.02 -16.44 -10.81
CA ILE A 111 0.13 -17.07 -11.47
C ILE A 111 -0.19 -17.37 -12.93
N MET A 112 -1.33 -18.01 -13.20
CA MET A 112 -1.76 -18.35 -14.56
C MET A 112 -1.94 -17.11 -15.45
N VAL A 113 -2.47 -16.02 -14.90
CA VAL A 113 -2.62 -14.76 -15.63
C VAL A 113 -1.25 -14.15 -15.93
N TRP A 114 -0.33 -14.12 -14.95
CA TRP A 114 1.03 -13.63 -15.18
C TRP A 114 1.83 -14.50 -16.16
N MET A 115 1.64 -15.82 -16.15
CA MET A 115 2.22 -16.70 -17.17
C MET A 115 1.71 -16.34 -18.57
N ALA A 116 0.40 -16.14 -18.72
CA ALA A 116 -0.19 -15.74 -19.99
C ALA A 116 0.22 -14.31 -20.42
N VAL A 117 0.40 -13.38 -19.47
CA VAL A 117 0.95 -12.05 -19.75
C VAL A 117 2.40 -12.14 -20.24
N ALA A 118 3.22 -13.02 -19.64
CA ALA A 118 4.59 -13.25 -20.11
C ALA A 118 4.61 -13.80 -21.53
N GLU A 119 3.76 -14.78 -21.83
CA GLU A 119 3.61 -15.34 -23.20
C GLU A 119 3.13 -14.28 -24.19
N ALA A 120 2.17 -13.43 -23.82
CA ALA A 120 1.70 -12.34 -24.66
C ALA A 120 2.81 -11.32 -24.99
N ARG A 121 3.84 -11.24 -24.15
CA ARG A 121 5.06 -10.44 -24.38
C ARG A 121 6.17 -11.21 -25.11
N GLY A 122 5.90 -12.44 -25.57
CA GLY A 122 6.92 -13.28 -26.22
C GLY A 122 8.00 -13.79 -25.27
N LYS A 123 7.77 -13.77 -23.96
CA LYS A 123 8.68 -14.31 -22.96
C LYS A 123 8.22 -15.70 -22.50
N PRO A 124 9.11 -16.55 -21.98
CA PRO A 124 8.72 -17.86 -21.46
C PRO A 124 7.71 -17.74 -20.31
N SER A 125 6.70 -18.60 -20.27
CA SER A 125 5.62 -18.57 -19.26
C SER A 125 6.12 -18.72 -17.82
N TRP A 126 7.25 -19.42 -17.58
CA TRP A 126 7.82 -19.58 -16.25
C TRP A 126 8.15 -18.24 -15.54
N TRP A 127 8.26 -17.14 -16.29
CA TRP A 127 8.38 -15.79 -15.70
C TRP A 127 7.17 -15.44 -14.83
N GLY A 128 5.97 -15.92 -15.17
CA GLY A 128 4.79 -15.75 -14.35
C GLY A 128 4.86 -16.45 -12.99
N ILE A 129 5.58 -17.58 -12.90
CA ILE A 129 5.75 -18.30 -11.65
C ILE A 129 6.63 -17.52 -10.67
N LEU A 130 7.60 -16.76 -11.17
CA LEU A 130 8.46 -15.92 -10.33
C LEU A 130 7.68 -14.85 -9.56
N THR A 131 6.49 -14.47 -10.01
CA THR A 131 5.65 -13.50 -9.29
C THR A 131 5.18 -13.97 -7.92
N ILE A 132 5.33 -15.26 -7.59
CA ILE A 132 5.09 -15.79 -6.23
C ILE A 132 6.11 -15.23 -5.24
N ILE A 133 7.33 -14.96 -5.69
CA ILE A 133 8.40 -14.43 -4.86
C ILE A 133 8.20 -12.91 -4.72
N PRO A 134 8.06 -12.35 -3.50
CA PRO A 134 7.72 -10.93 -3.30
C PRO A 134 8.67 -9.95 -4.02
N VAL A 135 9.97 -10.24 -4.03
CA VAL A 135 10.97 -9.40 -4.71
C VAL A 135 10.85 -9.54 -6.23
N ALA A 136 10.69 -10.75 -6.73
CA ALA A 136 10.53 -11.00 -8.16
C ALA A 136 9.19 -10.45 -8.68
N ASN A 137 8.15 -10.42 -7.85
CA ASN A 137 6.86 -9.80 -8.18
C ASN A 137 7.00 -8.31 -8.55
N LEU A 138 7.96 -7.59 -7.99
CA LEU A 138 8.23 -6.21 -8.40
C LEU A 138 9.10 -6.14 -9.66
N ILE A 139 10.01 -7.10 -9.86
CA ILE A 139 10.95 -7.08 -10.98
C ILE A 139 10.29 -7.56 -12.27
N VAL A 140 9.51 -8.64 -12.20
CA VAL A 140 8.92 -9.30 -13.37
C VAL A 140 8.04 -8.35 -14.21
N PRO A 141 7.10 -7.58 -13.64
CA PRO A 141 6.31 -6.62 -14.41
C PRO A 141 7.17 -5.59 -15.13
N GLY A 142 8.23 -5.09 -14.46
CA GLY A 142 9.18 -4.17 -15.06
C GLY A 142 9.94 -4.79 -16.23
N VAL A 143 10.46 -5.99 -16.07
CA VAL A 143 11.14 -6.70 -17.17
C VAL A 143 10.18 -6.95 -18.33
N LEU A 144 8.95 -7.41 -18.05
CA LEU A 144 7.95 -7.63 -19.10
C LEU A 144 7.50 -6.32 -19.79
N ALA A 145 7.55 -5.19 -19.08
CA ALA A 145 7.19 -3.88 -19.64
C ALA A 145 8.28 -3.30 -20.52
N TRP A 146 9.56 -3.32 -20.07
CA TRP A 146 10.65 -2.57 -20.69
C TRP A 146 11.70 -3.41 -21.41
N SER A 147 11.77 -4.71 -21.18
CA SER A 147 12.64 -5.56 -22.00
C SER A 147 11.98 -5.91 -23.35
N ASP A 148 12.73 -5.79 -24.40
CA ASP A 148 12.34 -6.19 -25.75
C ASP A 148 12.64 -7.66 -25.97
#